data_77cb13236aec680054cb41e0270fad63
#
_entry.id   77cb13236aec680054cb41e0270fad63
#
_cell.length_a   1.000
_cell.length_b   1.000
_cell.length_c   1.000
_cell.angle_alpha   90.00
_cell.angle_beta   90.00
_cell.angle_gamma   90.00
#
_symmetry.space_group_name_H-M   'P 1'
#
loop_
_entity.id
_entity.type
_entity.pdbx_description
1 polymer ?
#
loop_
_entity_poly.entity_id
_entity_poly.type
_entity_poly.pdbx_seq_one_letter_code
_entity_poly.pdbx_strand_id
1 'polypeptide(L)' 'KGFAKEAISMIGQFGFNQLKLAKLTAGCYESNIGSKKAFEKSGYNVEGFLKGHVVSANVREGVWQLGCLASDFKTLKCQ' A
#
# COMPACT_ATOMS: atom_id res chain seq x y z
N LYS A 1 -7.35 6.78 11.13
CA LYS A 1 -7.24 5.48 11.76
C LYS A 1 -7.89 4.39 10.96
N GLY A 2 -9.16 4.55 10.61
CA GLY A 2 -9.82 3.60 9.72
C GLY A 2 -9.70 3.99 8.26
N PHE A 3 -9.35 5.23 7.99
CA PHE A 3 -9.38 5.75 6.63
C PHE A 3 -8.41 5.04 5.68
N ALA A 4 -7.21 4.77 6.15
CA ALA A 4 -6.22 4.10 5.28
C ALA A 4 -6.68 2.70 4.91
N LYS A 5 -7.20 1.94 5.87
CA LYS A 5 -7.71 0.60 5.61
C LYS A 5 -8.86 0.62 4.64
N GLU A 6 -9.80 1.54 4.85
CA GLU A 6 -10.96 1.63 3.97
C GLU A 6 -10.57 2.01 2.56
N ALA A 7 -9.68 3.00 2.42
CA ALA A 7 -9.23 3.44 1.12
C ALA A 7 -8.51 2.32 0.38
N ILE A 8 -7.62 1.61 1.07
CA ILE A 8 -6.87 0.51 0.47
C ILE A 8 -7.82 -0.59 0.03
N SER A 9 -8.81 -0.94 0.86
CA SER A 9 -9.78 -1.97 0.52
C SER A 9 -10.63 -1.57 -0.68
N MET A 10 -11.09 -0.32 -0.72
CA MET A 10 -11.92 0.17 -1.83
C MET A 10 -11.13 0.18 -3.14
N ILE A 11 -9.90 0.69 -3.10
CA ILE A 11 -9.07 0.73 -4.31
C ILE A 11 -8.76 -0.69 -4.78
N GLY A 12 -8.45 -1.60 -3.87
CA GLY A 12 -8.17 -2.98 -4.21
C GLY A 12 -9.39 -3.66 -4.83
N GLN A 13 -10.55 -3.50 -4.21
CA GLN A 13 -11.77 -4.09 -4.75
C GLN A 13 -12.09 -3.55 -6.14
N PHE A 14 -11.95 -2.23 -6.30
CA PHE A 14 -12.20 -1.63 -7.60
C PHE A 14 -11.21 -2.15 -8.65
N GLY A 15 -9.92 -2.15 -8.31
CA GLY A 15 -8.89 -2.59 -9.25
C GLY A 15 -9.03 -4.06 -9.62
N PHE A 16 -9.19 -4.92 -8.62
CA PHE A 16 -9.23 -6.36 -8.89
C PHE A 16 -10.58 -6.83 -9.42
N ASN A 17 -11.67 -6.26 -8.92
CA ASN A 17 -13.01 -6.73 -9.30
C ASN A 17 -13.58 -6.01 -10.50
N GLN A 18 -13.42 -4.69 -10.56
CA GLN A 18 -14.00 -3.90 -11.66
C GLN A 18 -13.07 -3.81 -12.85
N LEU A 19 -11.79 -3.56 -12.61
CA LEU A 19 -10.82 -3.41 -13.69
C LEU A 19 -10.14 -4.71 -14.07
N LYS A 20 -10.34 -5.76 -13.29
CA LYS A 20 -9.74 -7.08 -13.54
C LYS A 20 -8.23 -7.04 -13.61
N LEU A 21 -7.61 -6.21 -12.79
CA LEU A 21 -6.16 -6.11 -12.75
C LEU A 21 -5.55 -7.34 -12.08
N ALA A 22 -4.38 -7.75 -12.57
CA ALA A 22 -3.68 -8.89 -12.00
C ALA A 22 -2.85 -8.48 -10.78
N LYS A 23 -2.42 -7.22 -10.72
CA LYS A 23 -1.54 -6.74 -9.66
C LYS A 23 -1.75 -5.25 -9.43
N LEU A 24 -1.67 -4.84 -8.18
CA LEU A 24 -1.65 -3.43 -7.80
C LEU A 24 -0.34 -3.14 -7.10
N THR A 25 0.19 -1.95 -7.32
CA THR A 25 1.40 -1.51 -6.64
C THR A 25 1.11 -0.24 -5.85
N ALA A 26 1.90 -0.01 -4.81
CA ALA A 26 1.73 1.16 -3.96
C ALA A 26 3.09 1.56 -3.40
N GLY A 27 3.18 2.81 -2.96
CA GLY A 27 4.37 3.28 -2.28
C GLY A 27 3.99 4.02 -1.02
N CYS A 28 4.83 3.94 -0.02
CA CYS A 28 4.63 4.73 1.18
C CYS A 28 5.98 5.21 1.72
N TYR A 29 5.96 6.38 2.34
CA TYR A 29 7.16 6.97 2.88
C TYR A 29 7.69 6.14 4.04
N GLU A 30 9.00 6.17 4.18
CA GLU A 30 9.69 5.42 5.23
C GLU A 30 9.10 5.71 6.61
N SER A 31 8.75 6.96 6.87
CA SER A 31 8.21 7.37 8.16
C SER A 31 6.75 6.97 8.37
N ASN A 32 6.05 6.58 7.30
CA ASN A 32 4.63 6.28 7.40
C ASN A 32 4.40 4.80 7.67
N ILE A 33 4.76 4.38 8.87
CA ILE A 33 4.68 2.97 9.27
C ILE A 33 3.23 2.49 9.29
N GLY A 34 2.30 3.37 9.66
CA GLY A 34 0.89 3.01 9.68
C GLY A 34 0.35 2.59 8.33
N SER A 35 0.70 3.35 7.28
CA SER A 35 0.28 3.01 5.92
C SER A 35 0.92 1.70 5.48
N LYS A 36 2.21 1.51 5.76
CA LYS A 36 2.90 0.28 5.40
C LYS A 36 2.21 -0.93 6.01
N LYS A 37 1.87 -0.84 7.30
CA LYS A 37 1.18 -1.94 8.00
C LYS A 37 -0.21 -2.18 7.43
N ALA A 38 -0.92 -1.11 7.09
CA ALA A 38 -2.26 -1.25 6.51
C ALA A 38 -2.20 -1.97 5.16
N PHE A 39 -1.23 -1.62 4.32
CA PHE A 39 -1.03 -2.31 3.05
C PHE A 39 -0.70 -3.78 3.27
N GLU A 40 0.20 -4.06 4.21
CA GLU A 40 0.60 -5.44 4.47
C GLU A 40 -0.59 -6.29 4.95
N LYS A 41 -1.46 -5.72 5.76
CA LYS A 41 -2.65 -6.43 6.22
C LYS A 41 -3.63 -6.70 5.09
N SER A 42 -3.61 -5.89 4.04
CA SER A 42 -4.47 -6.09 2.87
C SER A 42 -3.90 -7.07 1.86
N GLY A 43 -2.75 -7.64 2.15
CA GLY A 43 -2.14 -8.62 1.26
C GLY A 43 -0.99 -8.08 0.43
N TYR A 44 -0.61 -6.83 0.64
CA TYR A 44 0.54 -6.27 -0.06
C TYR A 44 1.83 -6.77 0.56
N ASN A 45 2.83 -6.96 -0.28
CA ASN A 45 4.16 -7.38 0.16
C ASN A 45 5.18 -6.33 -0.24
N VAL A 46 6.19 -6.15 0.59
CA VAL A 46 7.29 -5.23 0.27
C VAL A 46 8.10 -5.84 -0.86
N GLU A 47 8.23 -5.07 -1.96
CA GLU A 47 8.99 -5.52 -3.13
C GLU A 47 10.31 -4.78 -3.27
N GLY A 48 10.45 -3.64 -2.61
CA GLY A 48 11.68 -2.90 -2.66
C GLY A 48 11.65 -1.69 -1.75
N PHE A 49 12.79 -1.04 -1.65
CA PHE A 49 12.93 0.17 -0.85
C PHE A 49 13.83 1.14 -1.61
N LEU A 50 13.32 2.33 -1.86
CA LEU A 50 14.08 3.38 -2.54
C LEU A 50 14.68 4.30 -1.50
N LYS A 51 15.94 4.08 -1.18
CA LYS A 51 16.63 4.82 -0.13
C LYS A 51 16.79 6.28 -0.51
N GLY A 52 16.36 7.18 0.39
CA GLY A 52 16.56 8.60 0.20
C GLY A 52 15.91 9.15 -1.06
N HIS A 53 14.82 8.55 -1.51
CA HIS A 53 14.20 8.88 -2.78
C HIS A 53 13.49 10.23 -2.79
N VAL A 54 12.91 10.62 -1.65
CA VAL A 54 12.13 11.85 -1.55
C VAL A 54 12.81 12.81 -0.61
N VAL A 55 12.90 14.08 -1.01
CA VAL A 55 13.43 15.12 -0.16
C VAL A 55 12.30 16.09 0.16
N SER A 56 12.02 16.26 1.44
CA SER A 56 10.97 17.16 1.89
C SER A 56 11.42 17.85 3.18
N ALA A 57 11.26 19.17 3.23
CA ALA A 57 11.62 19.96 4.43
C ALA A 57 13.04 19.65 4.92
N ASN A 58 13.99 19.53 3.99
CA ASN A 58 15.40 19.23 4.29
C ASN A 58 15.64 17.83 4.87
N VAL A 59 14.63 16.98 4.81
CA VAL A 59 14.77 15.59 5.25
C VAL A 59 14.69 14.69 4.03
N ARG A 60 15.68 13.82 3.88
CA ARG A 60 15.67 12.84 2.80
C ARG A 60 15.07 11.56 3.33
N GLU A 61 14.06 11.08 2.63
CA GLU A 61 13.28 9.95 3.10
C GLU A 61 13.14 8.90 2.02
N GLY A 62 13.20 7.63 2.43
CA GLY A 62 13.01 6.53 1.50
C GLY A 62 11.54 6.23 1.25
N VAL A 63 11.30 5.40 0.27
CA VAL A 63 9.95 4.98 -0.11
C VAL A 63 9.91 3.45 -0.18
N TRP A 64 8.99 2.86 0.58
CA TRP A 64 8.72 1.43 0.47
C TRP A 64 7.88 1.18 -0.77
N GLN A 65 8.30 0.22 -1.57
CA GLN A 65 7.53 -0.22 -2.73
C GLN A 65 6.83 -1.51 -2.38
N LEU A 66 5.51 -1.52 -2.53
CA LEU A 66 4.70 -2.68 -2.18
C LEU A 66 3.88 -3.11 -3.39
N GLY A 67 3.59 -4.39 -3.45
CA GLY A 67 2.77 -4.93 -4.51
C GLY A 67 1.83 -5.98 -3.96
N CYS A 68 0.69 -6.13 -4.62
CA CYS A 68 -0.31 -7.12 -4.24
C CYS A 68 -0.86 -7.78 -5.49
N LEU A 69 -0.73 -9.10 -5.55
CA LEU A 69 -1.37 -9.87 -6.61
C LEU A 69 -2.85 -10.02 -6.30
N ALA A 70 -3.65 -10.14 -7.35
CA ALA A 70 -5.09 -10.31 -7.16
C ALA A 70 -5.41 -11.48 -6.24
N SER A 71 -4.64 -12.56 -6.35
CA SER A 71 -4.85 -13.75 -5.53
C SER A 71 -4.51 -13.54 -4.06
N ASP A 72 -3.71 -12.53 -3.75
CA ASP A 72 -3.26 -12.27 -2.38
C ASP A 72 -4.05 -11.17 -1.68
N PHE A 73 -4.89 -10.46 -2.44
CA PHE A 73 -5.63 -9.33 -1.88
C PHE A 73 -6.64 -9.78 -0.83
N LYS A 74 -6.64 -9.09 0.29
CA LYS A 74 -7.56 -9.36 1.38
C LYS A 74 -8.38 -8.11 1.66
N THR A 75 -9.70 -8.26 1.61
CA THR A 75 -10.59 -7.18 1.99
C THR A 75 -10.62 -7.10 3.50
N LEU A 76 -10.26 -5.94 4.04
CA LEU A 76 -10.31 -5.73 5.49
C LEU A 76 -11.70 -5.28 5.87
N LYS A 77 -12.27 -5.96 6.85
CA LYS A 77 -13.58 -5.58 7.35
C LYS A 77 -13.43 -4.46 8.35
N CYS A 78 -14.30 -3.48 8.26
CA CYS A 78 -14.40 -2.42 9.26
C CYS A 78 -15.02 -2.99 10.51
N GLN A 79 -14.31 -2.92 11.57
CA GLN A 79 -14.80 -3.45 12.85
C GLN A 79 -15.03 -2.30 13.81
#